data_3f6507f1a2f8e66c67224fb106dc9dae
#
_entry.id   3f6507f1a2f8e66c67224fb106dc9dae
#
_cell.length_a   1.000
_cell.length_b   1.000
_cell.length_c   1.000
_cell.angle_alpha   90.00
_cell.angle_beta   90.00
_cell.angle_gamma   90.00
#
_symmetry.space_group_name_H-M   'P 1'
#
loop_
_entity.id
_entity.type
_entity.pdbx_description
1 polymer ?
#
loop_
_entity_poly.entity_id
_entity_poly.type
_entity_poly.pdbx_seq_one_letter_code
_entity_poly.pdbx_strand_id
1 'polypeptide(L)'
;IRSRIGIGRNIYKHKKVETEVMEELCEILSEYEEIMKSYRVDAYRVYAGAFLKDAGNVLFVLEQIRIRTGLTLQILSNSERRFIGYQSVAAREEFDAMTKEGAAVVDVGGESIQITLFSEGGVVTTQHLVLGTMRLREQLAGIGNTVARFEKQMEELINKEIEVFKAMYLKKRELRYLIFLGDYSLELMESIQGNGEIKTAKTEVFAEHLKELGRQTPEDVAEQLKLSTVDPLLLPSIVMYRCIAQELGTGEVWVPGNNISDGMAYQYASENKLLKSVHDFDNDVLSAATNLSKRYHSYSPHIDALTKMSTMIFHAIQKVHGMGSREQLLLQVAAILHDCGKFVSLANGPDCAYDIIMASEIIGLSHLEREIVASTVRYTTRP
;
A
#
# COMPACT_ATOMS: atom_id res chain seq x y z
N ILE A 1 -22.34 2.03 -2.15
CA ILE A 1 -22.92 0.66 -2.19
C ILE A 1 -21.78 -0.31 -2.00
N ARG A 2 -21.95 -1.35 -1.18
CA ARG A 2 -20.92 -2.32 -0.86
C ARG A 2 -21.54 -3.71 -0.87
N SER A 3 -20.95 -4.62 -1.64
CA SER A 3 -21.30 -6.05 -1.66
C SER A 3 -20.11 -6.88 -1.23
N ARG A 4 -20.34 -7.96 -0.48
CA ARG A 4 -19.28 -8.86 -0.02
C ARG A 4 -19.37 -10.17 -0.78
N ILE A 5 -18.25 -10.57 -1.41
CA ILE A 5 -18.09 -11.84 -2.12
C ILE A 5 -16.78 -12.51 -1.71
N GLY A 6 -16.79 -13.82 -1.55
CA GLY A 6 -15.66 -14.60 -1.05
C GLY A 6 -14.57 -14.93 -2.08
N ILE A 7 -14.38 -14.12 -3.13
CA ILE A 7 -13.50 -14.42 -4.26
C ILE A 7 -12.03 -14.65 -3.85
N GLY A 8 -11.48 -13.84 -2.94
CA GLY A 8 -10.10 -13.98 -2.49
C GLY A 8 -9.85 -15.32 -1.78
N ARG A 9 -10.78 -15.73 -0.91
CA ARG A 9 -10.72 -17.04 -0.23
C ARG A 9 -10.82 -18.20 -1.21
N ASN A 10 -11.68 -18.08 -2.22
CA ASN A 10 -11.87 -19.06 -3.26
C ASN A 10 -10.57 -19.27 -4.06
N ILE A 11 -9.93 -18.18 -4.51
CA ILE A 11 -8.66 -18.23 -5.23
C ILE A 11 -7.53 -18.81 -4.36
N TYR A 12 -7.45 -18.40 -3.09
CA TYR A 12 -6.43 -18.89 -2.17
C TYR A 12 -6.48 -20.41 -2.02
N LYS A 13 -7.70 -20.98 -1.83
CA LYS A 13 -7.91 -22.41 -1.63
C LYS A 13 -7.81 -23.24 -2.90
N HIS A 14 -8.44 -22.77 -3.98
CA HIS A 14 -8.68 -23.58 -5.19
C HIS A 14 -7.80 -23.18 -6.37
N LYS A 15 -7.00 -22.11 -6.24
CA LYS A 15 -6.15 -21.52 -7.30
C LYS A 15 -6.92 -21.19 -8.60
N LYS A 16 -8.20 -21.00 -8.48
CA LYS A 16 -9.14 -20.60 -9.56
C LYS A 16 -10.34 -19.90 -8.95
N VAL A 17 -11.06 -19.16 -9.76
CA VAL A 17 -12.41 -18.67 -9.43
C VAL A 17 -13.40 -19.76 -9.84
N GLU A 18 -14.19 -20.27 -8.90
CA GLU A 18 -15.22 -21.27 -9.16
C GLU A 18 -16.42 -20.61 -9.86
N THR A 19 -17.18 -21.45 -10.59
CA THR A 19 -18.27 -20.96 -11.46
C THR A 19 -19.33 -20.21 -10.66
N GLU A 20 -19.70 -20.72 -9.50
CA GLU A 20 -20.71 -20.11 -8.63
C GLU A 20 -20.30 -18.72 -8.15
N VAL A 21 -19.01 -18.57 -7.75
CA VAL A 21 -18.45 -17.27 -7.32
C VAL A 21 -18.35 -16.28 -8.48
N MET A 22 -18.04 -16.79 -9.67
CA MET A 22 -18.01 -15.96 -10.89
C MET A 22 -19.40 -15.48 -11.27
N GLU A 23 -20.42 -16.34 -11.16
CA GLU A 23 -21.82 -16.00 -11.44
C GLU A 23 -22.31 -14.91 -10.48
N GLU A 24 -22.10 -15.11 -9.16
CA GLU A 24 -22.41 -14.10 -8.14
C GLU A 24 -21.71 -12.75 -8.42
N LEU A 25 -20.42 -12.79 -8.81
CA LEU A 25 -19.68 -11.57 -9.17
C LEU A 25 -20.29 -10.86 -10.38
N CYS A 26 -20.68 -11.60 -11.42
CA CYS A 26 -21.30 -11.04 -12.60
C CYS A 26 -22.68 -10.44 -12.29
N GLU A 27 -23.48 -11.03 -11.42
CA GLU A 27 -24.76 -10.50 -10.96
C GLU A 27 -24.56 -9.17 -10.22
N ILE A 28 -23.65 -9.11 -9.24
CA ILE A 28 -23.32 -7.88 -8.51
C ILE A 28 -22.84 -6.77 -9.46
N LEU A 29 -21.97 -7.10 -10.41
CA LEU A 29 -21.45 -6.11 -11.37
C LEU A 29 -22.54 -5.62 -12.33
N SER A 30 -23.48 -6.46 -12.72
CA SER A 30 -24.64 -6.06 -13.53
C SER A 30 -25.55 -5.11 -12.76
N GLU A 31 -25.79 -5.36 -11.47
CA GLU A 31 -26.54 -4.43 -10.61
C GLU A 31 -25.84 -3.06 -10.52
N TYR A 32 -24.51 -3.03 -10.41
CA TYR A 32 -23.75 -1.78 -10.40
C TYR A 32 -23.84 -1.04 -11.75
N GLU A 33 -23.84 -1.77 -12.86
CA GLU A 33 -24.01 -1.18 -14.19
C GLU A 33 -25.40 -0.53 -14.33
N GLU A 34 -26.46 -1.19 -13.84
CA GLU A 34 -27.82 -0.61 -13.81
C GLU A 34 -27.90 0.64 -12.93
N ILE A 35 -27.26 0.62 -11.78
CA ILE A 35 -27.15 1.79 -10.89
C ILE A 35 -26.42 2.93 -11.62
N MET A 36 -25.28 2.69 -12.25
CA MET A 36 -24.54 3.69 -13.02
C MET A 36 -25.40 4.30 -14.13
N LYS A 37 -26.19 3.49 -14.85
CA LYS A 37 -27.14 3.96 -15.86
C LYS A 37 -28.23 4.85 -15.26
N SER A 38 -28.79 4.46 -14.11
CA SER A 38 -29.83 5.23 -13.43
C SER A 38 -29.33 6.60 -12.97
N TYR A 39 -28.09 6.69 -12.53
CA TYR A 39 -27.43 7.95 -12.14
C TYR A 39 -26.84 8.73 -13.34
N ARG A 40 -26.94 8.20 -14.56
CA ARG A 40 -26.35 8.80 -15.78
C ARG A 40 -24.87 9.12 -15.61
N VAL A 41 -24.10 8.13 -15.12
CA VAL A 41 -22.67 8.29 -14.90
C VAL A 41 -21.94 8.49 -16.22
N ASP A 42 -21.21 9.60 -16.36
CA ASP A 42 -20.49 9.97 -17.60
C ASP A 42 -19.21 9.17 -17.80
N ALA A 43 -18.57 8.75 -16.70
CA ALA A 43 -17.31 7.98 -16.73
C ALA A 43 -17.22 7.03 -15.54
N TYR A 44 -16.62 5.87 -15.78
CA TYR A 44 -16.35 4.89 -14.73
C TYR A 44 -15.03 4.17 -14.99
N ARG A 45 -14.46 3.59 -13.93
CA ARG A 45 -13.32 2.67 -13.99
C ARG A 45 -13.60 1.48 -13.10
N VAL A 46 -13.26 0.29 -13.54
CA VAL A 46 -13.49 -0.95 -12.78
C VAL A 46 -12.13 -1.61 -12.51
N TYR A 47 -11.83 -1.79 -11.24
CA TYR A 47 -10.57 -2.36 -10.82
C TYR A 47 -10.76 -3.65 -10.02
N ALA A 48 -9.82 -4.56 -10.19
CA ALA A 48 -9.66 -5.74 -9.35
C ALA A 48 -8.30 -5.72 -8.64
N GLY A 49 -8.22 -6.33 -7.47
CA GLY A 49 -6.96 -6.49 -6.74
C GLY A 49 -6.03 -7.53 -7.40
N ALA A 50 -4.73 -7.43 -7.09
CA ALA A 50 -3.69 -8.29 -7.65
C ALA A 50 -3.94 -9.79 -7.44
N PHE A 51 -4.63 -10.17 -6.34
CA PHE A 51 -4.97 -11.57 -6.02
C PHE A 51 -5.70 -12.29 -7.17
N LEU A 52 -6.40 -11.54 -8.02
CA LEU A 52 -7.09 -12.14 -9.17
C LEU A 52 -6.11 -12.73 -10.20
N LYS A 53 -4.87 -12.24 -10.27
CA LYS A 53 -3.80 -12.78 -11.13
C LYS A 53 -3.37 -14.20 -10.71
N ASP A 54 -3.59 -14.57 -9.45
CA ASP A 54 -3.22 -15.87 -8.91
C ASP A 54 -4.23 -16.96 -9.29
N ALA A 55 -5.36 -16.60 -9.91
CA ALA A 55 -6.33 -17.54 -10.43
C ALA A 55 -5.88 -18.08 -11.78
N GLY A 56 -5.72 -19.42 -11.89
CA GLY A 56 -5.33 -20.09 -13.13
C GLY A 56 -6.31 -19.86 -14.30
N ASN A 57 -7.54 -19.43 -14.01
CA ASN A 57 -8.57 -19.12 -15.00
C ASN A 57 -8.87 -17.62 -15.12
N VAL A 58 -7.95 -16.74 -14.74
CA VAL A 58 -8.16 -15.28 -14.72
C VAL A 58 -8.64 -14.72 -16.06
N LEU A 59 -8.06 -15.12 -17.17
CA LEU A 59 -8.45 -14.63 -18.50
C LEU A 59 -9.90 -15.00 -18.83
N PHE A 60 -10.33 -16.22 -18.47
CA PHE A 60 -11.70 -16.66 -18.62
C PHE A 60 -12.66 -15.81 -17.75
N VAL A 61 -12.29 -15.54 -16.50
CA VAL A 61 -13.10 -14.72 -15.59
C VAL A 61 -13.26 -13.30 -16.14
N LEU A 62 -12.17 -12.66 -16.57
CA LEU A 62 -12.21 -11.31 -17.15
C LEU A 62 -13.11 -11.25 -18.40
N GLU A 63 -13.01 -12.26 -19.26
CA GLU A 63 -13.82 -12.33 -20.48
C GLU A 63 -15.30 -12.58 -20.16
N GLN A 64 -15.62 -13.45 -19.17
CA GLN A 64 -17.00 -13.67 -18.75
C GLN A 64 -17.63 -12.39 -18.17
N ILE A 65 -16.90 -11.65 -17.36
CA ILE A 65 -17.34 -10.35 -16.84
C ILE A 65 -17.63 -9.41 -18.01
N ARG A 66 -16.71 -9.28 -18.96
CA ARG A 66 -16.85 -8.41 -20.12
C ARG A 66 -18.08 -8.76 -20.95
N ILE A 67 -18.30 -10.05 -21.22
CA ILE A 67 -19.43 -10.52 -22.06
C ILE A 67 -20.76 -10.31 -21.35
N ARG A 68 -20.83 -10.59 -20.05
CA ARG A 68 -22.09 -10.58 -19.29
C ARG A 68 -22.51 -9.19 -18.84
N THR A 69 -21.54 -8.34 -18.49
CA THR A 69 -21.80 -7.02 -17.87
C THR A 69 -21.37 -5.84 -18.74
N GLY A 70 -20.66 -6.07 -19.86
CA GLY A 70 -20.09 -5.00 -20.66
C GLY A 70 -18.91 -4.27 -20.00
N LEU A 71 -18.60 -4.56 -18.75
CA LEU A 71 -17.55 -3.89 -17.98
C LEU A 71 -16.17 -4.49 -18.29
N THR A 72 -15.17 -3.63 -18.40
CA THR A 72 -13.77 -4.04 -18.57
C THR A 72 -13.01 -3.81 -17.27
N LEU A 73 -12.50 -4.90 -16.66
CA LEU A 73 -11.72 -4.85 -15.44
C LEU A 73 -10.24 -4.63 -15.73
N GLN A 74 -9.64 -3.71 -14.99
CA GLN A 74 -8.20 -3.56 -14.90
C GLN A 74 -7.70 -4.16 -13.59
N ILE A 75 -6.70 -5.06 -13.64
CA ILE A 75 -6.13 -5.63 -12.42
C ILE A 75 -4.99 -4.74 -11.95
N LEU A 76 -5.16 -4.13 -10.80
CA LEU A 76 -4.11 -3.36 -10.13
C LEU A 76 -3.03 -4.29 -9.56
N SER A 77 -1.77 -3.88 -9.70
CA SER A 77 -0.70 -4.46 -8.90
C SER A 77 -0.84 -4.07 -7.42
N ASN A 78 -0.16 -4.78 -6.54
CA ASN A 78 -0.15 -4.42 -5.12
C ASN A 78 0.44 -3.02 -4.89
N SER A 79 1.49 -2.64 -5.63
CA SER A 79 2.10 -1.32 -5.55
C SER A 79 1.13 -0.21 -5.98
N GLU A 80 0.42 -0.38 -7.11
CA GLU A 80 -0.59 0.57 -7.59
C GLU A 80 -1.74 0.72 -6.58
N ARG A 81 -2.30 -0.41 -6.09
CA ARG A 81 -3.38 -0.38 -5.09
C ARG A 81 -2.97 0.38 -3.83
N ARG A 82 -1.76 0.14 -3.35
CA ARG A 82 -1.24 0.80 -2.15
C ARG A 82 -0.95 2.26 -2.37
N PHE A 83 -0.44 2.61 -3.56
CA PHE A 83 -0.24 4.01 -3.91
C PHE A 83 -1.55 4.78 -3.98
N ILE A 84 -2.60 4.18 -4.55
CA ILE A 84 -3.95 4.77 -4.56
C ILE A 84 -4.48 4.94 -3.12
N GLY A 85 -4.31 3.93 -2.26
CA GLY A 85 -4.66 4.03 -0.84
C GLY A 85 -3.90 5.14 -0.14
N TYR A 86 -2.59 5.25 -0.38
CA TYR A 86 -1.75 6.33 0.13
C TYR A 86 -2.22 7.71 -0.36
N GLN A 87 -2.54 7.86 -1.64
CA GLN A 87 -3.05 9.10 -2.21
C GLN A 87 -4.33 9.58 -1.51
N SER A 88 -5.20 8.66 -1.09
CA SER A 88 -6.44 9.03 -0.38
C SER A 88 -6.17 9.72 0.96
N VAL A 89 -5.09 9.35 1.62
CA VAL A 89 -4.67 9.92 2.92
C VAL A 89 -3.85 11.19 2.73
N ALA A 90 -2.90 11.16 1.79
CA ALA A 90 -2.05 12.31 1.49
C ALA A 90 -2.81 13.52 0.92
N ALA A 91 -4.03 13.28 0.42
CA ALA A 91 -4.95 14.35 0.00
C ALA A 91 -5.61 15.11 1.19
N ARG A 92 -5.42 14.66 2.43
CA ARG A 92 -5.95 15.31 3.63
C ARG A 92 -5.03 16.44 4.08
N GLU A 93 -5.62 17.55 4.50
CA GLU A 93 -4.89 18.75 4.92
C GLU A 93 -3.94 18.49 6.10
N GLU A 94 -4.30 17.57 7.00
CA GLU A 94 -3.52 17.24 8.19
C GLU A 94 -2.24 16.45 7.87
N PHE A 95 -2.20 15.75 6.74
CA PHE A 95 -1.16 14.80 6.40
C PHE A 95 0.24 15.43 6.35
N ASP A 96 0.38 16.55 5.65
CA ASP A 96 1.67 17.22 5.49
C ASP A 96 2.24 17.73 6.83
N ALA A 97 1.39 18.14 7.76
CA ALA A 97 1.82 18.52 9.10
C ALA A 97 2.34 17.31 9.88
N MET A 98 1.62 16.20 9.84
CA MET A 98 2.00 14.96 10.53
C MET A 98 3.32 14.37 10.01
N THR A 99 3.51 14.35 8.69
CA THR A 99 4.74 13.81 8.08
C THR A 99 5.99 14.65 8.40
N LYS A 100 5.84 15.95 8.59
CA LYS A 100 6.94 16.83 9.04
C LYS A 100 7.41 16.52 10.46
N GLU A 101 6.49 16.15 11.35
CA GLU A 101 6.80 15.80 12.74
C GLU A 101 7.25 14.33 12.91
N GLY A 102 7.22 13.55 11.87
CA GLY A 102 7.55 12.13 11.85
C GLY A 102 6.32 11.23 11.94
N ALA A 103 6.08 10.49 10.87
CA ALA A 103 4.93 9.62 10.75
C ALA A 103 5.27 8.26 10.13
N ALA A 104 4.50 7.24 10.48
CA ALA A 104 4.47 5.96 9.78
C ALA A 104 3.06 5.74 9.21
N VAL A 105 2.96 5.59 7.89
CA VAL A 105 1.74 5.13 7.23
C VAL A 105 1.79 3.62 7.11
N VAL A 106 0.82 2.94 7.68
CA VAL A 106 0.74 1.47 7.72
C VAL A 106 -0.54 1.00 7.03
N ASP A 107 -0.38 0.39 5.86
CA ASP A 107 -1.48 -0.25 5.12
C ASP A 107 -1.53 -1.74 5.49
N VAL A 108 -2.55 -2.14 6.25
CA VAL A 108 -2.78 -3.51 6.69
C VAL A 108 -3.70 -4.21 5.71
N GLY A 109 -3.15 -5.20 5.01
CA GLY A 109 -3.89 -6.03 4.06
C GLY A 109 -3.99 -7.49 4.49
N GLY A 110 -4.79 -8.28 3.75
CA GLY A 110 -4.98 -9.70 4.02
C GLY A 110 -3.73 -10.56 3.84
N GLU A 111 -2.86 -10.25 2.88
CA GLU A 111 -1.66 -11.02 2.56
C GLU A 111 -0.38 -10.41 3.14
N SER A 112 -0.36 -9.09 3.35
CA SER A 112 0.85 -8.36 3.72
C SER A 112 0.53 -6.99 4.26
N ILE A 113 1.48 -6.41 4.99
CA ILE A 113 1.44 -5.01 5.41
C ILE A 113 2.50 -4.21 4.66
N GLN A 114 2.24 -2.91 4.49
CA GLN A 114 3.24 -1.97 4.00
C GLN A 114 3.42 -0.87 5.04
N ILE A 115 4.67 -0.55 5.35
CA ILE A 115 5.02 0.53 6.25
C ILE A 115 5.85 1.55 5.47
N THR A 116 5.35 2.79 5.40
CA THR A 116 6.07 3.94 4.83
C THR A 116 6.41 4.92 5.94
N LEU A 117 7.70 5.16 6.15
CA LEU A 117 8.20 6.12 7.14
C LEU A 117 8.40 7.49 6.51
N PHE A 118 7.95 8.50 7.21
CA PHE A 118 8.14 9.91 6.87
C PHE A 118 8.96 10.61 7.96
N SER A 119 9.83 11.51 7.55
CA SER A 119 10.56 12.42 8.43
C SER A 119 10.79 13.74 7.69
N GLU A 120 10.58 14.83 8.37
CA GLU A 120 10.76 16.19 7.79
C GLU A 120 9.95 16.41 6.49
N GLY A 121 8.80 15.75 6.39
CA GLY A 121 7.90 15.81 5.23
C GLY A 121 8.31 14.95 4.03
N GLY A 122 9.43 14.23 4.10
CA GLY A 122 9.89 13.35 3.02
C GLY A 122 9.82 11.86 3.38
N VAL A 123 9.70 11.01 2.35
CA VAL A 123 9.72 9.56 2.50
C VAL A 123 11.12 9.06 2.84
N VAL A 124 11.25 8.42 4.01
CA VAL A 124 12.51 7.78 4.44
C VAL A 124 12.66 6.41 3.81
N THR A 125 11.62 5.61 3.86
CA THR A 125 11.59 4.26 3.29
C THR A 125 10.16 3.75 3.21
N THR A 126 9.91 2.89 2.24
CA THR A 126 8.72 2.04 2.19
C THR A 126 9.16 0.58 2.27
N GLN A 127 8.55 -0.20 3.14
CA GLN A 127 8.84 -1.61 3.31
C GLN A 127 7.57 -2.44 3.24
N HIS A 128 7.70 -3.57 2.57
CA HIS A 128 6.67 -4.57 2.43
C HIS A 128 7.01 -5.78 3.29
N LEU A 129 6.17 -6.08 4.29
CA LEU A 129 6.32 -7.25 5.13
C LEU A 129 5.27 -8.29 4.73
N VAL A 130 5.71 -9.52 4.55
CA VAL A 130 4.85 -10.65 4.13
C VAL A 130 4.06 -11.17 5.34
N LEU A 131 3.41 -10.24 6.00
CA LEU A 131 2.51 -10.42 7.14
C LEU A 131 1.16 -9.83 6.78
N GLY A 132 0.12 -10.64 6.69
CA GLY A 132 -1.23 -10.18 6.45
C GLY A 132 -2.21 -10.92 7.33
N THR A 133 -3.35 -10.32 7.58
CA THR A 133 -4.38 -10.85 8.49
C THR A 133 -4.90 -12.23 8.03
N MET A 134 -5.15 -12.39 6.74
CA MET A 134 -5.56 -13.66 6.15
C MET A 134 -4.41 -14.68 6.17
N ARG A 135 -3.19 -14.26 5.80
CA ARG A 135 -2.02 -15.12 5.79
C ARG A 135 -1.71 -15.68 7.17
N LEU A 136 -1.66 -14.83 8.20
CA LEU A 136 -1.42 -15.25 9.58
C LEU A 136 -2.48 -16.23 10.06
N ARG A 137 -3.74 -15.94 9.77
CA ARG A 137 -4.84 -16.84 10.11
C ARG A 137 -4.66 -18.22 9.48
N GLU A 138 -4.34 -18.29 8.19
CA GLU A 138 -4.19 -19.58 7.49
C GLU A 138 -2.93 -20.34 7.94
N GLN A 139 -1.82 -19.63 8.21
CA GLN A 139 -0.59 -20.24 8.74
C GLN A 139 -0.80 -20.86 10.12
N LEU A 140 -1.62 -20.24 10.97
CA LEU A 140 -1.85 -20.66 12.34
C LEU A 140 -3.07 -21.55 12.52
N ALA A 141 -3.91 -21.73 11.50
CA ALA A 141 -5.17 -22.47 11.57
C ALA A 141 -4.99 -23.96 11.99
N GLY A 142 -3.78 -24.55 11.84
CA GLY A 142 -3.47 -25.91 12.23
C GLY A 142 -2.72 -26.06 13.57
N ILE A 143 -2.33 -24.97 14.23
CA ILE A 143 -1.32 -25.02 15.30
C ILE A 143 -1.90 -24.88 16.71
N GLY A 144 -3.12 -24.39 16.88
CA GLY A 144 -3.64 -24.12 18.23
C GLY A 144 -5.11 -24.48 18.42
N ASN A 145 -5.41 -25.14 19.54
CA ASN A 145 -6.78 -25.48 19.92
C ASN A 145 -7.47 -24.41 20.77
N THR A 146 -6.79 -23.29 21.09
CA THR A 146 -7.37 -22.20 21.89
C THR A 146 -7.07 -20.84 21.27
N VAL A 147 -8.02 -19.91 21.39
CA VAL A 147 -7.91 -18.54 20.90
C VAL A 147 -6.67 -17.83 21.50
N ALA A 148 -6.43 -17.99 22.80
CA ALA A 148 -5.30 -17.36 23.48
C ALA A 148 -3.92 -17.84 22.96
N ARG A 149 -3.80 -19.12 22.58
CA ARG A 149 -2.57 -19.64 21.99
C ARG A 149 -2.37 -19.11 20.57
N PHE A 150 -3.43 -19.02 19.80
CA PHE A 150 -3.42 -18.44 18.47
C PHE A 150 -3.00 -16.97 18.50
N GLU A 151 -3.59 -16.17 19.38
CA GLU A 151 -3.25 -14.77 19.58
C GLU A 151 -1.77 -14.58 19.92
N LYS A 152 -1.26 -15.34 20.91
CA LYS A 152 0.14 -15.27 21.31
C LYS A 152 1.11 -15.60 20.17
N GLN A 153 0.79 -16.59 19.36
CA GLN A 153 1.62 -16.96 18.20
C GLN A 153 1.60 -15.86 17.13
N MET A 154 0.45 -15.23 16.91
CA MET A 154 0.38 -14.06 16.02
C MET A 154 1.25 -12.92 16.53
N GLU A 155 1.15 -12.59 17.82
CA GLU A 155 1.97 -11.55 18.45
C GLU A 155 3.47 -11.82 18.25
N GLU A 156 3.92 -13.04 18.52
CA GLU A 156 5.34 -13.43 18.38
C GLU A 156 5.83 -13.24 16.93
N LEU A 157 5.02 -13.62 15.93
CA LEU A 157 5.38 -13.46 14.52
C LEU A 157 5.41 -11.99 14.10
N ILE A 158 4.40 -11.23 14.50
CA ILE A 158 4.29 -9.80 14.14
C ILE A 158 5.43 -9.02 14.80
N ASN A 159 5.63 -9.20 16.10
CA ASN A 159 6.64 -8.46 16.85
C ASN A 159 8.04 -8.72 16.32
N LYS A 160 8.37 -9.96 15.98
CA LYS A 160 9.66 -10.32 15.37
C LYS A 160 9.93 -9.52 14.09
N GLU A 161 8.97 -9.46 13.19
CA GLU A 161 9.16 -8.74 11.92
C GLU A 161 9.20 -7.22 12.13
N ILE A 162 8.39 -6.68 13.05
CA ILE A 162 8.42 -5.25 13.40
C ILE A 162 9.72 -4.87 14.11
N GLU A 163 10.27 -5.72 14.97
CA GLU A 163 11.60 -5.50 15.59
C GLU A 163 12.70 -5.40 14.54
N VAL A 164 12.70 -6.30 13.55
CA VAL A 164 13.66 -6.24 12.42
C VAL A 164 13.46 -4.92 11.64
N PHE A 165 12.24 -4.56 11.35
CA PHE A 165 11.92 -3.30 10.69
C PHE A 165 12.45 -2.09 11.49
N LYS A 166 12.21 -2.04 12.80
CA LYS A 166 12.70 -0.98 13.68
C LYS A 166 14.22 -0.88 13.66
N ALA A 167 14.90 -2.00 13.83
CA ALA A 167 16.36 -2.05 13.85
C ALA A 167 16.99 -1.55 12.53
N MET A 168 16.40 -1.92 11.40
CA MET A 168 16.94 -1.58 10.07
C MET A 168 16.56 -0.17 9.60
N TYR A 169 15.32 0.25 9.85
CA TYR A 169 14.75 1.42 9.17
C TYR A 169 14.37 2.56 10.10
N LEU A 170 13.77 2.27 11.26
CA LEU A 170 13.40 3.31 12.22
C LEU A 170 14.67 3.84 12.94
N LYS A 171 15.53 2.95 13.42
CA LYS A 171 16.76 3.31 14.14
C LYS A 171 16.46 4.22 15.34
N LYS A 172 17.02 5.45 15.33
CA LYS A 172 16.85 6.47 16.38
C LYS A 172 15.82 7.55 16.05
N ARG A 173 15.04 7.35 14.97
CA ARG A 173 13.99 8.31 14.61
C ARG A 173 12.83 8.19 15.57
N GLU A 174 12.31 9.30 16.00
CA GLU A 174 11.07 9.37 16.75
C GLU A 174 9.89 9.49 15.78
N LEU A 175 8.85 8.73 16.01
CA LEU A 175 7.61 8.82 15.29
C LEU A 175 6.56 9.44 16.22
N ARG A 176 5.94 10.52 15.78
CA ARG A 176 4.83 11.13 16.51
C ARG A 176 3.50 10.52 16.12
N TYR A 177 3.32 10.23 14.85
CA TYR A 177 2.06 9.76 14.31
C TYR A 177 2.17 8.36 13.69
N LEU A 178 1.15 7.56 13.96
CA LEU A 178 0.91 6.28 13.31
C LEU A 178 -0.41 6.37 12.55
N ILE A 179 -0.35 6.27 11.23
CA ILE A 179 -1.48 6.44 10.33
C ILE A 179 -1.87 5.07 9.80
N PHE A 180 -3.04 4.58 10.18
CA PHE A 180 -3.52 3.28 9.76
C PHE A 180 -4.47 3.36 8.56
N LEU A 181 -4.23 2.46 7.61
CA LEU A 181 -5.08 2.12 6.48
C LEU A 181 -5.38 0.63 6.51
N GLY A 182 -6.48 0.24 5.90
CA GLY A 182 -6.84 -1.17 5.73
C GLY A 182 -8.15 -1.52 6.41
N ASP A 183 -8.52 -2.79 6.27
CA ASP A 183 -9.80 -3.29 6.77
C ASP A 183 -9.91 -3.16 8.29
N TYR A 184 -11.10 -2.80 8.78
CA TYR A 184 -11.46 -2.59 10.19
C TYR A 184 -10.78 -1.43 10.92
N SER A 185 -9.78 -0.75 10.32
CA SER A 185 -9.09 0.35 11.01
C SER A 185 -10.05 1.44 11.48
N LEU A 186 -11.02 1.79 10.63
CA LEU A 186 -12.02 2.81 10.92
C LEU A 186 -12.98 2.37 12.04
N GLU A 187 -13.55 1.19 11.91
CA GLU A 187 -14.49 0.63 12.88
C GLU A 187 -13.84 0.49 14.27
N LEU A 188 -12.57 0.06 14.31
CA LEU A 188 -11.79 -0.03 15.53
C LEU A 188 -11.54 1.34 16.16
N MET A 189 -11.24 2.37 15.39
CA MET A 189 -11.07 3.73 15.90
C MET A 189 -12.42 4.33 16.37
N GLU A 190 -13.49 4.12 15.63
CA GLU A 190 -14.83 4.61 15.98
C GLU A 190 -15.37 3.98 17.26
N SER A 191 -14.97 2.74 17.58
CA SER A 191 -15.37 2.09 18.84
C SER A 191 -14.75 2.73 20.09
N ILE A 192 -13.68 3.51 19.93
CA ILE A 192 -13.08 4.28 21.03
C ILE A 192 -13.78 5.63 21.22
N GLN A 193 -14.05 6.34 20.12
CA GLN A 193 -14.39 7.77 20.16
C GLN A 193 -15.81 8.09 19.68
N GLY A 194 -16.54 7.10 19.16
CA GLY A 194 -17.81 7.34 18.47
C GLY A 194 -17.63 8.00 17.10
N ASN A 195 -18.70 8.53 16.53
CA ASN A 195 -18.74 9.07 15.16
C ASN A 195 -18.19 10.52 15.07
N GLY A 196 -17.00 10.80 15.62
CA GLY A 196 -16.33 12.11 15.51
C GLY A 196 -15.72 12.38 14.13
N GLU A 197 -15.55 13.66 13.74
CA GLU A 197 -14.93 14.05 12.48
C GLU A 197 -13.42 13.75 12.45
N ILE A 198 -12.72 13.94 13.57
CA ILE A 198 -11.27 13.68 13.70
C ILE A 198 -11.06 12.35 14.41
N LYS A 199 -10.44 11.41 13.70
CA LYS A 199 -10.25 10.03 14.19
C LYS A 199 -8.81 9.81 14.65
N THR A 200 -8.44 10.46 15.76
CA THR A 200 -7.14 10.30 16.43
C THR A 200 -7.32 9.79 17.84
N ALA A 201 -6.38 9.00 18.32
CA ALA A 201 -6.30 8.56 19.71
C ALA A 201 -4.84 8.49 20.14
N LYS A 202 -4.55 8.65 21.45
CA LYS A 202 -3.23 8.30 21.99
C LYS A 202 -2.96 6.82 21.73
N THR A 203 -1.73 6.51 21.35
CA THR A 203 -1.35 5.14 20.99
C THR A 203 -1.61 4.13 22.10
N GLU A 204 -1.36 4.52 23.35
CA GLU A 204 -1.61 3.65 24.52
C GLU A 204 -3.11 3.35 24.68
N VAL A 205 -3.97 4.36 24.48
CA VAL A 205 -5.44 4.21 24.58
C VAL A 205 -5.94 3.29 23.47
N PHE A 206 -5.45 3.50 22.24
CA PHE A 206 -5.80 2.64 21.11
C PHE A 206 -5.37 1.18 21.36
N ALA A 207 -4.13 0.96 21.78
CA ALA A 207 -3.61 -0.38 22.01
C ALA A 207 -4.32 -1.11 23.16
N GLU A 208 -4.62 -0.43 24.28
CA GLU A 208 -5.32 -1.06 25.40
C GLU A 208 -6.78 -1.38 25.04
N HIS A 209 -7.46 -0.49 24.32
CA HIS A 209 -8.80 -0.78 23.80
C HIS A 209 -8.82 -2.02 22.90
N LEU A 210 -7.86 -2.14 21.96
CA LEU A 210 -7.76 -3.34 21.11
C LEU A 210 -7.45 -4.61 21.89
N LYS A 211 -6.70 -4.51 22.99
CA LYS A 211 -6.44 -5.62 23.90
C LYS A 211 -7.71 -6.06 24.65
N GLU A 212 -8.56 -5.12 25.03
CA GLU A 212 -9.86 -5.42 25.65
C GLU A 212 -10.81 -6.08 24.64
N LEU A 213 -10.85 -5.59 23.39
CA LEU A 213 -11.63 -6.21 22.31
C LEU A 213 -11.18 -7.66 22.03
N GLY A 214 -9.87 -7.91 22.01
CA GLY A 214 -9.33 -9.26 21.77
C GLY A 214 -9.70 -10.30 22.84
N ARG A 215 -10.16 -9.87 24.04
CA ARG A 215 -10.63 -10.76 25.11
C ARG A 215 -12.11 -11.11 25.02
N GLN A 216 -12.86 -10.44 24.17
CA GLN A 216 -14.29 -10.65 23.98
C GLN A 216 -14.56 -11.77 22.97
N THR A 217 -15.81 -12.22 22.89
CA THR A 217 -16.21 -13.16 21.85
C THR A 217 -16.25 -12.46 20.49
N PRO A 218 -16.00 -13.15 19.36
CA PRO A 218 -16.10 -12.53 18.03
C PRO A 218 -17.47 -11.90 17.76
N GLU A 219 -18.54 -12.48 18.33
CA GLU A 219 -19.90 -11.99 18.22
C GLU A 219 -20.08 -10.65 18.93
N ASP A 220 -19.61 -10.54 20.16
CA ASP A 220 -19.69 -9.30 20.97
C ASP A 220 -18.88 -8.17 20.28
N VAL A 221 -17.68 -8.50 19.77
CA VAL A 221 -16.85 -7.53 19.05
C VAL A 221 -17.54 -7.07 17.75
N ALA A 222 -18.14 -7.99 16.99
CA ALA A 222 -18.86 -7.65 15.77
C ALA A 222 -20.05 -6.73 16.05
N GLU A 223 -20.79 -6.98 17.13
CA GLU A 223 -21.90 -6.13 17.58
C GLU A 223 -21.39 -4.73 17.99
N GLN A 224 -20.33 -4.67 18.81
CA GLN A 224 -19.72 -3.40 19.26
C GLN A 224 -19.22 -2.56 18.07
N LEU A 225 -18.64 -3.19 17.06
CA LEU A 225 -18.16 -2.54 15.83
C LEU A 225 -19.27 -2.32 14.80
N LYS A 226 -20.52 -2.67 15.11
CA LYS A 226 -21.69 -2.55 14.21
C LYS A 226 -21.50 -3.27 12.87
N LEU A 227 -20.81 -4.41 12.90
CA LEU A 227 -20.60 -5.23 11.71
C LEU A 227 -21.85 -6.09 11.43
N SER A 228 -22.21 -6.24 10.17
CA SER A 228 -23.37 -7.04 9.75
C SER A 228 -23.19 -8.55 9.97
N THR A 229 -21.94 -9.02 10.01
CA THR A 229 -21.57 -10.43 10.16
C THR A 229 -20.26 -10.57 10.92
N VAL A 230 -20.07 -11.68 11.62
CA VAL A 230 -18.77 -12.05 12.22
C VAL A 230 -17.80 -12.44 11.11
N ASP A 231 -16.73 -11.66 10.95
CA ASP A 231 -15.68 -11.97 9.99
C ASP A 231 -14.52 -12.70 10.67
N PRO A 232 -14.09 -13.84 10.14
CA PRO A 232 -12.94 -14.57 10.68
C PRO A 232 -11.61 -13.81 10.65
N LEU A 233 -11.51 -12.68 9.93
CA LEU A 233 -10.32 -11.83 9.89
C LEU A 233 -10.34 -10.72 10.95
N LEU A 234 -11.43 -10.57 11.69
CA LEU A 234 -11.56 -9.50 12.69
C LEU A 234 -10.53 -9.63 13.81
N LEU A 235 -10.43 -10.80 14.45
CA LEU A 235 -9.45 -11.03 15.51
C LEU A 235 -7.98 -10.89 15.00
N PRO A 236 -7.59 -11.49 13.87
CA PRO A 236 -6.29 -11.21 13.26
C PRO A 236 -6.00 -9.72 13.03
N SER A 237 -7.00 -8.95 12.62
CA SER A 237 -6.85 -7.50 12.41
C SER A 237 -6.63 -6.77 13.73
N ILE A 238 -7.40 -7.07 14.76
CA ILE A 238 -7.25 -6.48 16.10
C ILE A 238 -5.84 -6.71 16.64
N VAL A 239 -5.35 -7.97 16.57
CA VAL A 239 -3.99 -8.31 17.03
C VAL A 239 -2.94 -7.57 16.23
N MET A 240 -3.09 -7.51 14.90
CA MET A 240 -2.16 -6.83 14.00
C MET A 240 -2.04 -5.34 14.34
N TYR A 241 -3.15 -4.61 14.40
CA TYR A 241 -3.14 -3.18 14.70
C TYR A 241 -2.57 -2.90 16.09
N ARG A 242 -2.92 -3.73 17.09
CA ARG A 242 -2.39 -3.61 18.44
C ARG A 242 -0.88 -3.79 18.49
N CYS A 243 -0.35 -4.88 17.95
CA CYS A 243 1.09 -5.15 17.95
C CYS A 243 1.87 -4.04 17.24
N ILE A 244 1.41 -3.59 16.08
CA ILE A 244 2.06 -2.51 15.33
C ILE A 244 2.06 -1.22 16.15
N ALA A 245 0.93 -0.86 16.77
CA ALA A 245 0.82 0.34 17.59
C ALA A 245 1.77 0.30 18.79
N GLN A 246 1.83 -0.84 19.51
CA GLN A 246 2.70 -1.04 20.66
C GLN A 246 4.17 -1.02 20.29
N GLU A 247 4.54 -1.71 19.20
CA GLU A 247 5.94 -1.86 18.81
C GLU A 247 6.53 -0.60 18.16
N LEU A 248 5.76 0.17 17.39
CA LEU A 248 6.27 1.42 16.80
C LEU A 248 6.35 2.57 17.82
N GLY A 249 5.58 2.50 18.93
CA GLY A 249 5.74 3.41 20.06
C GLY A 249 5.53 4.89 19.73
N THR A 250 4.52 5.22 18.93
CA THR A 250 4.20 6.60 18.52
C THR A 250 3.38 7.34 19.58
N GLY A 251 3.28 8.67 19.49
CA GLY A 251 2.43 9.46 20.38
C GLY A 251 0.94 9.31 20.08
N GLU A 252 0.57 9.32 18.81
CA GLU A 252 -0.83 9.34 18.37
C GLU A 252 -1.06 8.41 17.17
N VAL A 253 -2.22 7.74 17.20
CA VAL A 253 -2.76 6.98 16.07
C VAL A 253 -3.80 7.84 15.35
N TRP A 254 -3.70 7.94 14.04
CA TRP A 254 -4.69 8.58 13.18
C TRP A 254 -5.27 7.56 12.19
N VAL A 255 -6.59 7.51 12.10
CA VAL A 255 -7.30 6.68 11.12
C VAL A 255 -8.23 7.60 10.32
N PRO A 256 -7.82 8.06 9.13
CA PRO A 256 -8.61 9.03 8.36
C PRO A 256 -9.92 8.48 7.82
N GLY A 257 -10.11 7.16 7.84
CA GLY A 257 -11.32 6.50 7.34
C GLY A 257 -11.45 6.48 5.82
N ASN A 258 -10.40 6.86 5.12
CA ASN A 258 -10.34 6.79 3.67
C ASN A 258 -10.19 5.34 3.20
N ASN A 259 -10.78 5.06 2.06
CA ASN A 259 -10.71 3.77 1.39
C ASN A 259 -10.10 3.92 -0.02
N ILE A 260 -9.87 2.80 -0.67
CA ILE A 260 -9.28 2.79 -2.01
C ILE A 260 -10.14 3.54 -3.06
N SER A 261 -11.47 3.56 -2.89
CA SER A 261 -12.36 4.29 -3.80
C SER A 261 -12.17 5.79 -3.69
N ASP A 262 -11.86 6.31 -2.49
CA ASP A 262 -11.53 7.72 -2.29
C ASP A 262 -10.24 8.09 -3.01
N GLY A 263 -9.23 7.22 -2.94
CA GLY A 263 -7.97 7.38 -3.68
C GLY A 263 -8.17 7.35 -5.19
N MET A 264 -9.01 6.45 -5.70
CA MET A 264 -9.37 6.37 -7.12
C MET A 264 -10.11 7.63 -7.58
N ALA A 265 -11.04 8.14 -6.78
CA ALA A 265 -11.75 9.38 -7.08
C ALA A 265 -10.79 10.58 -7.09
N TYR A 266 -9.87 10.65 -6.12
CA TYR A 266 -8.82 11.66 -6.07
C TYR A 266 -7.91 11.60 -7.30
N GLN A 267 -7.44 10.40 -7.66
CA GLN A 267 -6.60 10.21 -8.84
C GLN A 267 -7.31 10.67 -10.12
N TYR A 268 -8.56 10.24 -10.32
CA TYR A 268 -9.36 10.67 -11.47
C TYR A 268 -9.52 12.18 -11.52
N ALA A 269 -9.87 12.80 -10.41
CA ALA A 269 -10.04 14.25 -10.32
C ALA A 269 -8.74 15.02 -10.60
N SER A 270 -7.61 14.52 -10.11
CA SER A 270 -6.28 15.10 -10.34
C SER A 270 -5.86 14.98 -11.81
N GLU A 271 -6.00 13.80 -12.43
CA GLU A 271 -5.69 13.55 -13.85
C GLU A 271 -6.51 14.46 -14.78
N ASN A 272 -7.77 14.71 -14.43
CA ASN A 272 -8.68 15.58 -15.20
C ASN A 272 -8.60 17.05 -14.78
N LYS A 273 -7.66 17.43 -13.91
CA LYS A 273 -7.45 18.81 -13.42
C LYS A 273 -8.67 19.41 -12.71
N LEU A 274 -9.52 18.56 -12.13
CA LEU A 274 -10.69 18.97 -11.35
C LEU A 274 -10.31 19.37 -9.93
N LEU A 275 -9.16 18.87 -9.43
CA LEU A 275 -8.58 19.22 -8.15
C LEU A 275 -7.12 19.70 -8.35
N LYS A 276 -6.71 20.63 -7.51
CA LYS A 276 -5.29 20.96 -7.35
C LYS A 276 -4.70 19.96 -6.35
N SER A 277 -3.60 19.29 -6.70
CA SER A 277 -2.90 18.45 -5.75
C SER A 277 -2.45 19.26 -4.54
N VAL A 278 -2.79 18.79 -3.35
CA VAL A 278 -2.36 19.40 -2.08
C VAL A 278 -0.97 18.88 -1.70
N HIS A 279 -0.67 17.63 -2.06
CA HIS A 279 0.56 16.93 -1.74
C HIS A 279 1.44 16.72 -2.98
N ASP A 280 2.77 16.78 -2.80
CA ASP A 280 3.76 16.57 -3.87
C ASP A 280 4.24 15.12 -3.92
N PHE A 281 3.49 14.27 -4.64
CA PHE A 281 3.81 12.85 -4.83
C PHE A 281 5.12 12.61 -5.61
N ASP A 282 5.52 13.51 -6.48
CA ASP A 282 6.77 13.39 -7.23
C ASP A 282 7.96 13.59 -6.28
N ASN A 283 7.84 14.50 -5.32
CA ASN A 283 8.83 14.68 -4.26
C ASN A 283 8.96 13.46 -3.36
N ASP A 284 7.88 12.73 -3.09
CA ASP A 284 7.95 11.47 -2.33
C ASP A 284 8.78 10.41 -3.05
N VAL A 285 8.56 10.25 -4.36
CA VAL A 285 9.34 9.33 -5.19
C VAL A 285 10.81 9.69 -5.17
N LEU A 286 11.14 10.97 -5.35
CA LEU A 286 12.53 11.46 -5.33
C LEU A 286 13.18 11.33 -3.95
N SER A 287 12.43 11.60 -2.88
CA SER A 287 12.89 11.43 -1.51
C SER A 287 13.17 9.97 -1.17
N ALA A 288 12.27 9.05 -1.57
CA ALA A 288 12.45 7.63 -1.41
C ALA A 288 13.71 7.12 -2.16
N ALA A 289 13.87 7.53 -3.42
CA ALA A 289 15.05 7.19 -4.23
C ALA A 289 16.34 7.74 -3.62
N THR A 290 16.33 9.00 -3.14
CA THR A 290 17.49 9.64 -2.49
C THR A 290 17.86 8.92 -1.20
N ASN A 291 16.89 8.54 -0.38
CA ASN A 291 17.15 7.80 0.86
C ASN A 291 17.63 6.36 0.59
N LEU A 292 17.13 5.71 -0.48
CA LEU A 292 17.64 4.44 -0.94
C LEU A 292 19.09 4.55 -1.39
N SER A 293 19.43 5.55 -2.20
CA SER A 293 20.79 5.85 -2.65
C SER A 293 21.75 6.08 -1.47
N LYS A 294 21.33 6.87 -0.47
CA LYS A 294 22.10 7.10 0.76
C LYS A 294 22.35 5.80 1.56
N ARG A 295 21.38 4.89 1.60
CA ARG A 295 21.50 3.60 2.26
C ARG A 295 22.61 2.74 1.65
N TYR A 296 22.78 2.83 0.34
CA TYR A 296 23.84 2.13 -0.41
C TYR A 296 25.08 3.00 -0.64
N HIS A 297 25.26 4.06 0.17
CA HIS A 297 26.44 4.91 0.16
C HIS A 297 26.85 5.45 -1.22
N SER A 298 25.87 5.72 -2.10
CA SER A 298 26.15 6.31 -3.39
C SER A 298 26.77 7.71 -3.26
N TYR A 299 27.63 8.10 -4.22
CA TYR A 299 28.39 9.35 -4.17
C TYR A 299 27.55 10.56 -4.58
N SER A 300 27.04 11.33 -3.60
CA SER A 300 26.11 12.45 -3.81
C SER A 300 26.59 13.47 -4.86
N PRO A 301 27.85 13.97 -4.89
CA PRO A 301 28.24 14.96 -5.88
C PRO A 301 28.11 14.48 -7.32
N HIS A 302 28.33 13.18 -7.56
CA HIS A 302 28.14 12.59 -8.88
C HIS A 302 26.66 12.49 -9.25
N ILE A 303 25.81 12.06 -8.30
CA ILE A 303 24.36 12.00 -8.47
C ILE A 303 23.81 13.37 -8.84
N ASP A 304 24.18 14.41 -8.09
CA ASP A 304 23.71 15.79 -8.33
C ASP A 304 24.09 16.28 -9.74
N ALA A 305 25.34 16.03 -10.14
CA ALA A 305 25.82 16.37 -11.47
C ALA A 305 25.07 15.59 -12.57
N LEU A 306 24.92 14.28 -12.39
CA LEU A 306 24.24 13.41 -13.36
C LEU A 306 22.74 13.77 -13.49
N THR A 307 22.05 13.97 -12.38
CA THR A 307 20.63 14.37 -12.37
C THR A 307 20.44 15.71 -13.09
N LYS A 308 21.31 16.68 -12.82
CA LYS A 308 21.26 17.99 -13.47
C LYS A 308 21.50 17.87 -14.97
N MET A 309 22.55 17.16 -15.39
CA MET A 309 22.88 17.00 -16.81
C MET A 309 21.80 16.23 -17.56
N SER A 310 21.33 15.12 -17.04
CA SER A 310 20.27 14.32 -17.67
C SER A 310 18.97 15.10 -17.83
N THR A 311 18.59 15.88 -16.83
CA THR A 311 17.41 16.75 -16.90
C THR A 311 17.58 17.84 -17.96
N MET A 312 18.76 18.48 -18.06
CA MET A 312 19.03 19.47 -19.10
C MET A 312 18.96 18.87 -20.50
N ILE A 313 19.55 17.68 -20.71
CA ILE A 313 19.49 16.99 -21.99
C ILE A 313 18.06 16.62 -22.33
N PHE A 314 17.30 16.07 -21.36
CA PHE A 314 15.89 15.70 -21.53
C PHE A 314 15.09 16.89 -22.08
N HIS A 315 15.20 18.06 -21.46
CA HIS A 315 14.49 19.26 -21.92
C HIS A 315 14.99 19.75 -23.29
N ALA A 316 16.30 19.70 -23.54
CA ALA A 316 16.86 20.16 -24.80
C ALA A 316 16.35 19.38 -26.03
N ILE A 317 16.10 18.07 -25.86
CA ILE A 317 15.63 17.19 -26.92
C ILE A 317 14.16 16.78 -26.77
N GLN A 318 13.39 17.43 -25.92
CA GLN A 318 11.99 17.08 -25.62
C GLN A 318 11.11 17.03 -26.87
N LYS A 319 11.34 17.93 -27.84
CA LYS A 319 10.62 17.94 -29.13
C LYS A 319 10.90 16.69 -29.98
N VAL A 320 12.04 16.01 -29.76
CA VAL A 320 12.44 14.83 -30.51
C VAL A 320 11.83 13.57 -29.89
N HIS A 321 11.94 13.41 -28.58
CA HIS A 321 11.47 12.19 -27.92
C HIS A 321 9.99 12.23 -27.51
N GLY A 322 9.38 13.42 -27.36
CA GLY A 322 7.95 13.57 -27.05
C GLY A 322 7.53 13.12 -25.64
N MET A 323 8.50 12.78 -24.76
CA MET A 323 8.24 12.30 -23.40
C MET A 323 7.77 13.46 -22.48
N GLY A 324 6.98 13.13 -21.44
CA GLY A 324 6.41 14.08 -20.51
C GLY A 324 7.12 14.15 -19.16
N SER A 325 6.44 14.73 -18.18
CA SER A 325 6.94 14.90 -16.81
C SER A 325 7.14 13.57 -16.09
N ARG A 326 6.34 12.56 -16.40
CA ARG A 326 6.45 11.24 -15.76
C ARG A 326 7.75 10.54 -16.17
N GLU A 327 8.09 10.53 -17.44
CA GLU A 327 9.34 9.97 -17.94
C GLU A 327 10.55 10.76 -17.43
N GLN A 328 10.42 12.08 -17.27
CA GLN A 328 11.44 12.90 -16.63
C GLN A 328 11.67 12.48 -15.16
N LEU A 329 10.61 12.23 -14.40
CA LEU A 329 10.71 11.73 -13.03
C LEU A 329 11.44 10.38 -12.98
N LEU A 330 11.08 9.43 -13.85
CA LEU A 330 11.77 8.14 -13.94
C LEU A 330 13.25 8.28 -14.28
N LEU A 331 13.60 9.19 -15.18
CA LEU A 331 15.00 9.49 -15.52
C LEU A 331 15.76 10.05 -14.30
N GLN A 332 15.15 10.94 -13.54
CA GLN A 332 15.76 11.48 -12.31
C GLN A 332 15.97 10.38 -11.27
N VAL A 333 14.99 9.49 -11.06
CA VAL A 333 15.11 8.33 -10.17
C VAL A 333 16.26 7.40 -10.62
N ALA A 334 16.37 7.13 -11.93
CA ALA A 334 17.46 6.33 -12.48
C ALA A 334 18.83 6.99 -12.23
N ALA A 335 18.93 8.31 -12.42
CA ALA A 335 20.15 9.08 -12.14
C ALA A 335 20.52 9.04 -10.64
N ILE A 336 19.55 9.11 -9.73
CA ILE A 336 19.78 9.03 -8.28
C ILE A 336 20.29 7.65 -7.87
N LEU A 337 19.75 6.58 -8.49
CA LEU A 337 20.02 5.20 -8.07
C LEU A 337 21.13 4.51 -8.85
N HIS A 338 21.71 5.15 -9.89
CA HIS A 338 22.61 4.48 -10.83
C HIS A 338 23.87 3.89 -10.17
N ASP A 339 24.33 4.44 -9.06
CA ASP A 339 25.55 3.99 -8.35
C ASP A 339 25.27 3.05 -7.17
N CYS A 340 23.99 2.79 -6.81
CA CYS A 340 23.67 2.03 -5.60
C CYS A 340 24.24 0.60 -5.59
N GLY A 341 24.40 -0.02 -6.75
CA GLY A 341 24.96 -1.37 -6.89
C GLY A 341 26.45 -1.45 -6.63
N LYS A 342 27.20 -0.33 -6.72
CA LYS A 342 28.63 -0.30 -6.43
C LYS A 342 28.95 -0.61 -4.96
N PHE A 343 27.99 -0.41 -4.07
CA PHE A 343 28.09 -0.84 -2.67
C PHE A 343 28.26 -2.36 -2.54
N VAL A 344 27.63 -3.12 -3.41
CA VAL A 344 27.71 -4.60 -3.42
C VAL A 344 28.90 -5.06 -4.24
N SER A 345 29.11 -4.52 -5.45
CA SER A 345 30.21 -4.91 -6.34
C SER A 345 30.64 -3.77 -7.24
N LEU A 346 31.92 -3.40 -7.20
CA LEU A 346 32.48 -2.43 -8.12
C LEU A 346 32.56 -2.98 -9.56
N ALA A 347 32.80 -4.29 -9.72
CA ALA A 347 32.92 -4.93 -11.01
C ALA A 347 31.58 -5.17 -11.71
N ASN A 348 30.50 -5.41 -10.92
CA ASN A 348 29.17 -5.72 -11.43
C ASN A 348 28.10 -4.75 -10.89
N GLY A 349 28.49 -3.48 -10.69
CA GLY A 349 27.62 -2.46 -10.12
C GLY A 349 26.25 -2.33 -10.80
N PRO A 350 26.16 -2.24 -12.14
CA PRO A 350 24.89 -2.09 -12.84
C PRO A 350 23.89 -3.24 -12.62
N ASP A 351 24.36 -4.50 -12.63
CA ASP A 351 23.49 -5.65 -12.38
C ASP A 351 23.03 -5.67 -10.91
N CYS A 352 23.95 -5.39 -9.97
CA CYS A 352 23.58 -5.24 -8.55
C CYS A 352 22.59 -4.08 -8.33
N ALA A 353 22.73 -2.96 -9.04
CA ALA A 353 21.80 -1.87 -8.95
C ALA A 353 20.40 -2.27 -9.45
N TYR A 354 20.33 -3.01 -10.56
CA TYR A 354 19.08 -3.57 -11.06
C TYR A 354 18.38 -4.40 -9.98
N ASP A 355 19.09 -5.35 -9.36
CA ASP A 355 18.53 -6.23 -8.34
C ASP A 355 18.08 -5.43 -7.09
N ILE A 356 18.86 -4.44 -6.66
CA ILE A 356 18.51 -3.55 -5.55
C ILE A 356 17.22 -2.78 -5.85
N ILE A 357 17.12 -2.18 -7.04
CA ILE A 357 15.95 -1.39 -7.43
C ILE A 357 14.71 -2.28 -7.53
N MET A 358 14.83 -3.46 -8.15
CA MET A 358 13.71 -4.40 -8.27
C MET A 358 13.25 -4.98 -6.93
N ALA A 359 14.18 -5.19 -5.99
CA ALA A 359 13.88 -5.67 -4.64
C ALA A 359 13.38 -4.57 -3.68
N SER A 360 13.50 -3.28 -4.08
CA SER A 360 13.11 -2.16 -3.23
C SER A 360 11.69 -1.68 -3.54
N GLU A 361 10.94 -1.31 -2.49
CA GLU A 361 9.70 -0.59 -2.68
C GLU A 361 9.98 0.92 -2.74
N ILE A 362 9.61 1.54 -3.85
CA ILE A 362 9.65 2.99 -4.05
C ILE A 362 8.20 3.44 -4.21
N ILE A 363 7.68 4.12 -3.20
CA ILE A 363 6.29 4.59 -3.22
C ILE A 363 6.06 5.48 -4.44
N GLY A 364 4.93 5.30 -5.09
CA GLY A 364 4.59 6.08 -6.29
C GLY A 364 5.11 5.50 -7.61
N LEU A 365 5.93 4.45 -7.59
CA LEU A 365 6.31 3.72 -8.79
C LEU A 365 5.52 2.40 -8.92
N SER A 366 4.94 2.17 -10.09
CA SER A 366 4.41 0.87 -10.47
C SER A 366 5.55 -0.15 -10.66
N HIS A 367 5.21 -1.44 -10.71
CA HIS A 367 6.21 -2.49 -10.98
C HIS A 367 6.91 -2.26 -12.32
N LEU A 368 6.17 -1.89 -13.36
CA LEU A 368 6.73 -1.61 -14.70
C LEU A 368 7.66 -0.40 -14.68
N GLU A 369 7.27 0.70 -14.03
CA GLU A 369 8.12 1.89 -13.92
C GLU A 369 9.41 1.61 -13.16
N ARG A 370 9.34 0.80 -12.11
CA ARG A 370 10.52 0.35 -11.36
C ARG A 370 11.44 -0.50 -12.23
N GLU A 371 10.89 -1.38 -13.09
CA GLU A 371 11.64 -2.15 -14.06
C GLU A 371 12.29 -1.27 -15.14
N ILE A 372 11.59 -0.24 -15.61
CA ILE A 372 12.15 0.76 -16.55
C ILE A 372 13.34 1.46 -15.90
N VAL A 373 13.21 1.94 -14.66
CA VAL A 373 14.30 2.58 -13.91
C VAL A 373 15.48 1.62 -13.74
N ALA A 374 15.22 0.40 -13.28
CA ALA A 374 16.24 -0.63 -13.04
C ALA A 374 16.98 -0.99 -14.33
N SER A 375 16.25 -1.20 -15.45
CA SER A 375 16.81 -1.48 -16.76
C SER A 375 17.63 -0.31 -17.30
N THR A 376 17.14 0.92 -17.12
CA THR A 376 17.87 2.14 -17.49
C THR A 376 19.23 2.17 -16.78
N VAL A 377 19.26 1.92 -15.47
CA VAL A 377 20.50 1.86 -14.69
C VAL A 377 21.42 0.74 -15.17
N ARG A 378 20.87 -0.44 -15.42
CA ARG A 378 21.63 -1.63 -15.84
C ARG A 378 22.37 -1.42 -17.15
N TYR A 379 21.75 -0.72 -18.09
CA TYR A 379 22.29 -0.56 -19.45
C TYR A 379 23.05 0.76 -19.68
N THR A 380 23.23 1.60 -18.66
CA THR A 380 23.99 2.87 -18.77
C THR A 380 25.45 2.69 -19.18
N THR A 381 26.08 1.56 -18.84
CA THR A 381 27.50 1.29 -19.09
C THR A 381 27.75 0.22 -20.16
N ARG A 382 26.70 -0.35 -20.74
CA ARG A 382 26.80 -1.34 -21.82
C ARG A 382 26.44 -0.68 -23.14
N PRO A 383 27.30 -0.78 -24.17
CA PRO A 383 26.98 -0.30 -25.49
C PRO A 383 25.84 -1.10 -26.13
#